data_42a2a6fff77a6fc6fd79d3d421c0d9fb
#
_entry.id   42a2a6fff77a6fc6fd79d3d421c0d9fb
#
_cell.length_a   1.000
_cell.length_b   1.000
_cell.length_c   1.000
_cell.angle_alpha   90.00
_cell.angle_beta   90.00
_cell.angle_gamma   90.00
#
_symmetry.space_group_name_H-M   'P 1'
#
loop_
_entity.id
_entity.type
_entity.pdbx_description
1 polymer ?
#
loop_
_entity_poly.entity_id
_entity_poly.type
_entity_poly.pdbx_seq_one_letter_code
_entity_poly.pdbx_strand_id
1 'polypeptide(L)'
;MKRRSLIKSITAATLGAPLIGCTNLNSTKKSVVKNIKHNPIGVSTYSFWQFNGRETPIEYCIDKASEFGFDGIELLLIQMESEENNYLQQIKKRAFDSGLDIMGLSTHQSFVSPDASKRKENVELTKHQIEVAYSLGIPTIRINTGRWGTTKPVG
;
A
#
# COMPACT_ATOMS: atom_id res chain seq x y z
N MET A 1 -13.99 -2.57 -12.49
CA MET A 1 -14.65 -1.25 -12.62
C MET A 1 -13.93 -0.30 -11.68
N LYS A 2 -13.26 0.73 -12.20
CA LYS A 2 -12.51 1.70 -11.37
C LYS A 2 -13.51 2.48 -10.51
N ARG A 3 -13.25 2.62 -9.21
CA ARG A 3 -14.11 3.36 -8.24
C ARG A 3 -14.54 4.76 -8.73
N ARG A 4 -13.76 5.37 -9.62
CA ARG A 4 -14.04 6.68 -10.24
C ARG A 4 -15.15 6.67 -11.31
N SER A 5 -15.53 5.52 -11.86
CA SER A 5 -16.61 5.46 -12.87
C SER A 5 -18.01 5.42 -12.24
N LEU A 6 -18.11 5.03 -10.97
CA LEU A 6 -19.41 4.94 -10.28
C LEU A 6 -19.99 6.33 -9.96
N ILE A 7 -19.13 7.31 -9.65
CA ILE A 7 -19.57 8.66 -9.28
C ILE A 7 -20.06 9.48 -10.50
N LYS A 8 -19.56 9.18 -11.70
CA LYS A 8 -19.97 9.89 -12.92
C LYS A 8 -21.35 9.47 -13.45
N SER A 9 -21.89 8.35 -12.98
CA SER A 9 -23.19 7.83 -13.44
C SER A 9 -24.39 8.32 -12.61
N ILE A 10 -24.17 9.01 -11.49
CA ILE A 10 -25.24 9.41 -10.57
C ILE A 10 -25.75 10.85 -10.86
N THR A 11 -25.01 11.66 -11.61
CA THR A 11 -25.30 13.10 -11.80
C THR A 11 -26.24 13.40 -12.97
N ALA A 12 -26.76 12.42 -13.71
CA ALA A 12 -27.56 12.64 -14.92
C ALA A 12 -29.04 12.27 -14.82
N ALA A 13 -29.60 12.05 -13.64
CA ALA A 13 -30.97 11.55 -13.49
C ALA A 13 -31.81 12.31 -12.44
N THR A 14 -31.86 13.65 -12.52
CA THR A 14 -32.87 14.42 -11.80
C THR A 14 -33.31 15.65 -12.58
N LEU A 15 -34.13 15.47 -13.59
CA LEU A 15 -35.08 16.51 -14.07
C LEU A 15 -36.20 15.84 -14.87
N GLY A 16 -37.39 15.80 -14.26
CA GLY A 16 -38.66 15.75 -14.98
C GLY A 16 -39.31 14.38 -15.19
N ALA A 17 -40.27 14.02 -14.37
CA ALA A 17 -41.33 13.08 -14.78
C ALA A 17 -42.66 13.45 -14.10
N PRO A 18 -43.76 13.50 -14.85
CA PRO A 18 -45.10 13.60 -14.29
C PRO A 18 -45.63 12.21 -13.86
N LEU A 19 -46.48 12.25 -12.84
CA LEU A 19 -47.23 11.12 -12.29
C LEU A 19 -48.18 10.53 -13.34
N ILE A 20 -48.08 9.24 -13.66
CA ILE A 20 -49.18 8.43 -14.17
C ILE A 20 -48.93 6.93 -13.88
N GLY A 21 -49.89 6.32 -13.17
CA GLY A 21 -50.40 4.97 -13.45
C GLY A 21 -49.63 3.77 -12.89
N CYS A 22 -50.17 3.16 -11.85
CA CYS A 22 -49.88 1.78 -11.45
C CYS A 22 -50.16 0.80 -12.60
N THR A 23 -49.16 0.13 -13.13
CA THR A 23 -49.35 -1.18 -13.78
C THR A 23 -48.23 -2.14 -13.31
N ASN A 24 -48.69 -3.33 -12.93
CA ASN A 24 -47.87 -4.48 -12.57
C ASN A 24 -46.70 -4.71 -13.56
N LEU A 25 -45.47 -4.61 -13.04
CA LEU A 25 -44.32 -5.19 -13.72
C LEU A 25 -43.64 -6.19 -12.78
N ASN A 26 -44.22 -7.38 -12.73
CA ASN A 26 -43.50 -8.59 -12.38
C ASN A 26 -42.42 -8.81 -13.43
N SER A 27 -41.23 -8.92 -12.99
CA SER A 27 -39.99 -9.45 -13.56
C SER A 27 -38.80 -8.54 -13.41
N THR A 28 -38.46 -8.19 -12.18
CA THR A 28 -37.06 -7.82 -11.87
C THR A 28 -36.26 -9.11 -11.93
N LYS A 29 -35.64 -9.39 -13.09
CA LYS A 29 -34.48 -10.25 -13.13
C LYS A 29 -33.46 -9.63 -12.18
N LYS A 30 -33.36 -10.15 -10.95
CA LYS A 30 -32.21 -9.93 -10.08
C LYS A 30 -31.00 -10.34 -10.90
N SER A 31 -30.30 -9.37 -11.47
CA SER A 31 -28.94 -9.60 -11.91
C SER A 31 -28.18 -10.02 -10.66
N VAL A 32 -27.92 -11.32 -10.55
CA VAL A 32 -26.95 -11.85 -9.59
C VAL A 32 -25.63 -11.23 -10.01
N VAL A 33 -25.30 -10.09 -9.42
CA VAL A 33 -23.94 -9.56 -9.47
C VAL A 33 -23.12 -10.64 -8.77
N LYS A 34 -22.52 -11.52 -9.58
CA LYS A 34 -21.52 -12.45 -9.11
C LYS A 34 -20.48 -11.58 -8.44
N ASN A 35 -20.41 -11.61 -7.11
CA ASN A 35 -19.31 -11.04 -6.34
C ASN A 35 -18.06 -11.84 -6.75
N ILE A 36 -17.45 -11.44 -7.84
CA ILE A 36 -16.12 -11.90 -8.20
C ILE A 36 -15.24 -11.31 -7.13
N LYS A 37 -14.84 -12.13 -6.16
CA LYS A 37 -13.80 -11.77 -5.19
C LYS A 37 -12.56 -11.49 -6.03
N HIS A 38 -12.31 -10.23 -6.31
CA HIS A 38 -11.06 -9.77 -6.90
C HIS A 38 -9.99 -9.96 -5.81
N ASN A 39 -9.00 -10.78 -6.10
CA ASN A 39 -7.81 -10.84 -5.26
C ASN A 39 -7.01 -9.56 -5.50
N PRO A 40 -6.86 -8.69 -4.49
CA PRO A 40 -6.08 -7.48 -4.66
C PRO A 40 -4.62 -7.81 -4.95
N ILE A 41 -4.03 -7.09 -5.89
CA ILE A 41 -2.63 -7.24 -6.28
C ILE A 41 -1.87 -5.99 -5.86
N GLY A 42 -0.83 -6.18 -5.07
CA GLY A 42 0.08 -5.10 -4.67
C GLY A 42 1.45 -5.23 -5.32
N VAL A 43 2.18 -4.13 -5.32
CA VAL A 43 3.57 -4.06 -5.77
C VAL A 43 4.45 -3.45 -4.69
N SER A 44 5.67 -3.95 -4.53
CA SER A 44 6.65 -3.32 -3.65
C SER A 44 7.39 -2.20 -4.38
N THR A 45 7.68 -1.09 -3.68
CA THR A 45 8.55 -0.03 -4.22
C THR A 45 9.94 -0.55 -4.55
N TYR A 46 10.33 -1.69 -3.98
CA TYR A 46 11.55 -2.42 -4.33
C TYR A 46 11.60 -2.79 -5.82
N SER A 47 10.46 -3.04 -6.47
CA SER A 47 10.38 -3.37 -7.90
C SER A 47 10.72 -2.18 -8.80
N PHE A 48 10.63 -0.97 -8.30
CA PHE A 48 11.01 0.26 -9.00
C PHE A 48 12.42 0.73 -8.62
N TRP A 49 12.94 0.24 -7.50
CA TRP A 49 14.23 0.66 -6.98
C TRP A 49 15.37 -0.01 -7.74
N GLN A 50 16.25 0.80 -8.28
CA GLN A 50 17.39 0.33 -9.08
C GLN A 50 18.68 0.17 -8.25
N PHE A 51 18.55 0.03 -6.93
CA PHE A 51 19.66 -0.04 -5.97
C PHE A 51 20.53 1.23 -5.92
N ASN A 52 20.00 2.35 -6.39
CA ASN A 52 20.67 3.64 -6.48
C ASN A 52 20.30 4.58 -5.32
N GLY A 53 20.17 4.07 -4.12
CA GLY A 53 19.81 4.87 -2.94
C GLY A 53 18.39 5.43 -3.04
N ARG A 54 18.26 6.77 -3.03
CA ARG A 54 16.96 7.47 -3.05
C ARG A 54 16.64 8.11 -4.40
N GLU A 55 17.29 7.70 -5.47
CA GLU A 55 17.07 8.28 -6.81
C GLU A 55 15.66 8.01 -7.36
N THR A 56 15.00 6.96 -6.86
CA THR A 56 13.59 6.67 -7.20
C THR A 56 12.72 6.99 -5.99
N PRO A 57 12.09 8.17 -5.95
CA PRO A 57 11.24 8.58 -4.81
C PRO A 57 10.03 7.66 -4.63
N ILE A 58 9.61 7.50 -3.38
CA ILE A 58 8.39 6.72 -3.06
C ILE A 58 7.16 7.30 -3.74
N GLU A 59 7.08 8.61 -3.86
CA GLU A 59 6.00 9.33 -4.54
C GLU A 59 5.85 8.90 -5.99
N TYR A 60 6.96 8.77 -6.70
CA TYR A 60 6.98 8.24 -8.07
C TYR A 60 6.47 6.80 -8.12
N CYS A 61 6.89 5.95 -7.18
CA CYS A 61 6.45 4.56 -7.11
C CYS A 61 4.93 4.46 -6.88
N ILE A 62 4.37 5.32 -6.00
CA ILE A 62 2.94 5.39 -5.74
C ILE A 62 2.17 5.76 -7.01
N ASP A 63 2.62 6.79 -7.74
CA ASP A 63 1.98 7.22 -8.97
C ASP A 63 2.00 6.11 -10.03
N LYS A 64 3.15 5.46 -10.21
CA LYS A 64 3.30 4.37 -11.17
C LYS A 64 2.50 3.12 -10.78
N ALA A 65 2.45 2.76 -9.51
CA ALA A 65 1.62 1.66 -9.04
C ALA A 65 0.13 1.90 -9.36
N SER A 66 -0.35 3.13 -9.15
CA SER A 66 -1.71 3.52 -9.49
C SER A 66 -1.95 3.53 -11.01
N GLU A 67 -0.99 4.04 -11.81
CA GLU A 67 -1.05 4.06 -13.26
C GLU A 67 -1.16 2.65 -13.85
N PHE A 68 -0.37 1.71 -13.32
CA PHE A 68 -0.38 0.30 -13.74
C PHE A 68 -1.59 -0.48 -13.22
N GLY A 69 -2.40 0.10 -12.34
CA GLY A 69 -3.64 -0.49 -11.86
C GLY A 69 -3.48 -1.49 -10.73
N PHE A 70 -2.41 -1.40 -9.95
CA PHE A 70 -2.27 -2.14 -8.71
C PHE A 70 -3.31 -1.67 -7.67
N ASP A 71 -3.67 -2.56 -6.74
CA ASP A 71 -4.60 -2.27 -5.64
C ASP A 71 -3.88 -1.77 -4.39
N GLY A 72 -2.59 -2.10 -4.25
CA GLY A 72 -1.81 -1.72 -3.08
C GLY A 72 -0.32 -1.59 -3.37
N ILE A 73 0.38 -1.00 -2.40
CA ILE A 73 1.82 -0.77 -2.46
C ILE A 73 2.48 -1.14 -1.13
N GLU A 74 3.60 -1.84 -1.19
CA GLU A 74 4.51 -2.03 -0.07
C GLU A 74 5.62 -0.98 -0.17
N LEU A 75 5.86 -0.26 0.91
CA LEU A 75 6.89 0.78 0.98
C LEU A 75 8.21 0.22 1.47
N LEU A 76 9.31 0.58 0.84
CA LEU A 76 10.66 0.26 1.25
C LEU A 76 11.22 1.41 2.10
N LEU A 77 11.39 1.20 3.39
CA LEU A 77 11.78 2.25 4.35
C LEU A 77 13.07 3.00 3.94
N ILE A 78 14.04 2.27 3.40
CA ILE A 78 15.32 2.87 2.98
C ILE A 78 15.20 3.87 1.81
N GLN A 79 14.09 3.83 1.06
CA GLN A 79 13.81 4.80 0.00
C GLN A 79 13.13 6.08 0.51
N MET A 80 12.61 6.06 1.74
CA MET A 80 11.93 7.22 2.31
C MET A 80 12.93 8.35 2.58
N GLU A 81 12.55 9.57 2.23
CA GLU A 81 13.37 10.76 2.47
C GLU A 81 13.43 11.13 3.95
N SER A 82 12.33 10.88 4.66
CA SER A 82 12.17 11.22 6.06
C SER A 82 11.22 10.26 6.77
N GLU A 83 11.38 10.14 8.07
CA GLU A 83 10.46 9.43 8.96
C GLU A 83 9.63 10.42 9.81
N GLU A 84 9.77 11.72 9.55
CA GLU A 84 8.99 12.75 10.20
C GLU A 84 7.51 12.64 9.89
N ASN A 85 6.66 12.85 10.90
CA ASN A 85 5.22 12.67 10.76
C ASN A 85 4.61 13.45 9.58
N ASN A 86 5.10 14.67 9.33
CA ASN A 86 4.60 15.47 8.21
C ASN A 86 4.83 14.76 6.85
N TYR A 87 6.02 14.22 6.64
CA TYR A 87 6.34 13.46 5.43
C TYR A 87 5.51 12.17 5.35
N LEU A 88 5.40 11.41 6.46
CA LEU A 88 4.60 10.20 6.52
C LEU A 88 3.13 10.46 6.14
N GLN A 89 2.55 11.56 6.63
CA GLN A 89 1.16 11.91 6.28
C GLN A 89 1.02 12.35 4.81
N GLN A 90 2.03 12.96 4.21
CA GLN A 90 2.03 13.27 2.77
C GLN A 90 2.03 11.98 1.92
N ILE A 91 2.88 11.01 2.25
CA ILE A 91 2.92 9.70 1.57
C ILE A 91 1.58 8.98 1.72
N LYS A 92 1.04 8.93 2.94
CA LYS A 92 -0.27 8.33 3.23
C LYS A 92 -1.39 8.97 2.42
N LYS A 93 -1.41 10.31 2.39
CA LYS A 93 -2.39 11.06 1.60
C LYS A 93 -2.26 10.77 0.12
N ARG A 94 -1.02 10.73 -0.41
CA ARG A 94 -0.77 10.45 -1.83
C ARG A 94 -1.27 9.07 -2.23
N ALA A 95 -0.99 8.04 -1.43
CA ALA A 95 -1.48 6.69 -1.68
C ALA A 95 -3.02 6.65 -1.66
N PHE A 96 -3.65 7.30 -0.67
CA PHE A 96 -5.09 7.39 -0.56
C PHE A 96 -5.72 8.09 -1.78
N ASP A 97 -5.20 9.26 -2.19
CA ASP A 97 -5.69 10.00 -3.35
C ASP A 97 -5.52 9.20 -4.66
N SER A 98 -4.50 8.35 -4.72
CA SER A 98 -4.21 7.44 -5.84
C SER A 98 -5.06 6.16 -5.83
N GLY A 99 -5.83 5.93 -4.75
CA GLY A 99 -6.67 4.75 -4.56
C GLY A 99 -5.89 3.47 -4.25
N LEU A 100 -4.70 3.60 -3.69
CA LEU A 100 -3.84 2.49 -3.28
C LEU A 100 -3.92 2.26 -1.77
N ASP A 101 -3.97 0.99 -1.36
CA ASP A 101 -3.76 0.60 0.02
C ASP A 101 -2.24 0.49 0.28
N ILE A 102 -1.73 1.13 1.35
CA ILE A 102 -0.36 0.86 1.81
C ILE A 102 -0.38 -0.43 2.60
N MET A 103 0.04 -1.52 1.96
CA MET A 103 -0.17 -2.88 2.46
C MET A 103 0.97 -3.43 3.31
N GLY A 104 2.14 -2.80 3.28
CA GLY A 104 3.30 -3.26 4.01
C GLY A 104 4.43 -2.24 4.08
N LEU A 105 5.28 -2.38 5.11
CA LEU A 105 6.54 -1.67 5.25
C LEU A 105 7.69 -2.67 5.21
N SER A 106 8.59 -2.49 4.28
CA SER A 106 9.76 -3.34 4.08
C SER A 106 10.97 -2.73 4.78
N THR A 107 11.52 -3.47 5.72
CA THR A 107 12.64 -3.02 6.57
C THR A 107 13.83 -3.98 6.50
N HIS A 108 15.00 -3.52 6.95
CA HIS A 108 16.24 -4.27 6.82
C HIS A 108 16.98 -4.32 8.16
N GLN A 109 16.77 -5.38 8.90
CA GLN A 109 17.45 -5.68 10.15
C GLN A 109 18.47 -6.82 9.98
N SER A 110 19.31 -7.03 11.00
CA SER A 110 20.22 -8.16 11.09
C SER A 110 20.30 -8.67 12.53
N PHE A 111 19.49 -9.67 12.83
CA PHE A 111 19.43 -10.29 14.17
C PHE A 111 20.47 -11.41 14.38
N VAL A 112 21.15 -11.83 13.31
CA VAL A 112 22.13 -12.93 13.33
C VAL A 112 23.58 -12.45 13.56
N SER A 113 23.78 -11.19 13.98
CA SER A 113 25.12 -10.71 14.33
C SER A 113 25.71 -11.50 15.50
N PRO A 114 26.98 -11.93 15.45
CA PRO A 114 27.66 -12.52 16.60
C PRO A 114 27.80 -11.54 17.77
N ASP A 115 27.81 -10.23 17.48
CA ASP A 115 27.88 -9.16 18.48
C ASP A 115 26.51 -8.93 19.13
N ALA A 116 26.44 -9.11 20.46
CA ALA A 116 25.22 -8.96 21.22
C ALA A 116 24.69 -7.51 21.23
N SER A 117 25.60 -6.50 21.21
CA SER A 117 25.19 -5.09 21.16
C SER A 117 24.46 -4.77 19.87
N LYS A 118 24.97 -5.24 18.74
CA LYS A 118 24.33 -5.08 17.43
C LYS A 118 22.98 -5.77 17.34
N ARG A 119 22.83 -6.94 17.95
CA ARG A 119 21.51 -7.58 18.02
C ARG A 119 20.51 -6.72 18.81
N LYS A 120 20.94 -6.15 19.95
CA LYS A 120 20.10 -5.26 20.75
C LYS A 120 19.73 -3.98 19.99
N GLU A 121 20.67 -3.35 19.31
CA GLU A 121 20.42 -2.19 18.45
C GLU A 121 19.37 -2.48 17.36
N ASN A 122 19.46 -3.67 16.71
CA ASN A 122 18.46 -4.06 15.71
C ASN A 122 17.07 -4.30 16.31
N VAL A 123 16.98 -4.73 17.57
CA VAL A 123 15.69 -4.82 18.27
C VAL A 123 15.08 -3.44 18.49
N GLU A 124 15.86 -2.47 18.98
CA GLU A 124 15.37 -1.10 19.19
C GLU A 124 15.02 -0.42 17.85
N LEU A 125 15.84 -0.62 16.82
CA LEU A 125 15.53 -0.17 15.46
C LEU A 125 14.20 -0.73 14.98
N THR A 126 13.94 -2.02 15.21
CA THR A 126 12.69 -2.65 14.79
C THR A 126 11.49 -2.06 15.52
N LYS A 127 11.61 -1.76 16.81
CA LYS A 127 10.54 -1.10 17.57
C LYS A 127 10.21 0.27 16.97
N HIS A 128 11.23 1.06 16.66
CA HIS A 128 11.05 2.35 16.00
C HIS A 128 10.35 2.19 14.63
N GLN A 129 10.75 1.21 13.83
CA GLN A 129 10.14 0.95 12.54
C GLN A 129 8.67 0.49 12.63
N ILE A 130 8.30 -0.17 13.73
CA ILE A 130 6.90 -0.48 14.03
C ILE A 130 6.10 0.81 14.28
N GLU A 131 6.66 1.79 15.00
CA GLU A 131 6.01 3.08 15.21
C GLU A 131 5.83 3.86 13.90
N VAL A 132 6.82 3.81 13.00
CA VAL A 132 6.70 4.38 11.65
C VAL A 132 5.57 3.71 10.86
N ALA A 133 5.51 2.36 10.88
CA ALA A 133 4.43 1.62 10.22
C ALA A 133 3.06 1.98 10.82
N TYR A 134 2.97 2.11 12.14
CA TYR A 134 1.75 2.53 12.81
C TYR A 134 1.31 3.94 12.38
N SER A 135 2.23 4.89 12.30
CA SER A 135 1.95 6.27 11.86
C SER A 135 1.45 6.33 10.42
N LEU A 136 1.95 5.45 9.56
CA LEU A 136 1.48 5.27 8.19
C LEU A 136 0.13 4.51 8.11
N GLY A 137 -0.29 3.83 9.19
CA GLY A 137 -1.46 2.96 9.19
C GLY A 137 -1.24 1.65 8.46
N ILE A 138 0.01 1.18 8.41
CA ILE A 138 0.40 -0.05 7.72
C ILE A 138 0.16 -1.26 8.62
N PRO A 139 -0.58 -2.29 8.15
CA PRO A 139 -0.93 -3.44 8.98
C PRO A 139 0.20 -4.47 9.12
N THR A 140 1.19 -4.45 8.23
CA THR A 140 2.24 -5.47 8.18
C THR A 140 3.62 -4.86 7.98
N ILE A 141 4.62 -5.46 8.62
CA ILE A 141 6.03 -5.09 8.47
C ILE A 141 6.83 -6.32 8.08
N ARG A 142 7.70 -6.20 7.08
CA ARG A 142 8.66 -7.24 6.72
C ARG A 142 9.93 -7.09 7.55
N ILE A 143 10.33 -8.14 8.22
CA ILE A 143 11.53 -8.20 9.06
C ILE A 143 12.52 -9.18 8.43
N ASN A 144 13.78 -8.76 8.27
CA ASN A 144 14.86 -9.64 7.84
C ASN A 144 15.54 -10.30 9.04
N THR A 145 15.89 -11.56 8.93
CA THR A 145 16.68 -12.26 9.95
C THR A 145 18.13 -11.85 9.94
N GLY A 146 18.70 -11.59 8.76
CA GLY A 146 20.10 -11.16 8.59
C GLY A 146 20.45 -10.84 7.15
N ARG A 147 21.71 -10.46 6.95
CA ARG A 147 22.31 -10.16 5.64
C ARG A 147 23.39 -11.20 5.31
N TRP A 148 23.63 -11.40 4.03
CA TRP A 148 24.79 -12.13 3.56
C TRP A 148 26.08 -11.52 4.12
N GLY A 149 26.99 -12.36 4.61
CA GLY A 149 28.26 -11.90 5.17
C GLY A 149 28.21 -11.37 6.61
N THR A 150 27.05 -11.43 7.27
CA THR A 150 26.94 -11.05 8.69
C THR A 150 27.66 -12.02 9.61
N THR A 151 27.73 -13.29 9.25
CA THR A 151 28.49 -14.34 9.92
C THR A 151 29.49 -14.94 8.94
N LYS A 152 30.71 -15.21 9.40
CA LYS A 152 31.65 -16.02 8.62
C LYS A 152 31.07 -17.44 8.54
N PRO A 153 31.17 -18.13 7.37
CA PRO A 153 30.85 -19.55 7.32
C PRO A 153 31.65 -20.28 8.38
N VAL A 154 31.00 -21.12 9.15
CA VAL A 154 31.69 -22.08 10.02
C VAL A 154 32.28 -23.10 9.06
N GLY A 155 33.61 -23.00 8.84
CA GLY A 155 34.36 -23.93 8.02
C GLY A 155 34.48 -25.31 8.68
#